data_64710d1dbf651103eeeb23fd4a991221
#
_entry.id   64710d1dbf651103eeeb23fd4a991221
#
_cell.length_a   1.000
_cell.length_b   1.000
_cell.length_c   1.000
_cell.angle_alpha   90.00
_cell.angle_beta   90.00
_cell.angle_gamma   90.00
#
_symmetry.space_group_name_H-M   'P 1'
#
loop_
_entity.id
_entity.type
_entity.pdbx_description
1 polymer ?
#
loop_
_entity_poly.entity_id
_entity_poly.type
_entity_poly.pdbx_seq_one_letter_code
_entity_poly.pdbx_strand_id
1 'polypeptide(L)'
;MASETGVSSIFYKDENPRFTLKSFKALGGAYAVANFLIKQLKVEGINANSSDLINGTYRDQTSKLTVCCATDGNHGRSVAWGAQQFGCNCEIYIHRNVSPGREKAIAKYGAVVNRIKGNYDDSVRIAADVADSNGYTVVSDTSYEGYTDIPKDVMQGYTVMVDEAMKQMNDTPTHVFLQGGVGGFPSAVVSFLQESLECPPIFIVVEPVNADCLFQSAVNGEPTAVHGDLDTIMAGLACGEVSVLAWTILESHVPHFMSITDESIPMAMQLLANRKTPIVAGESAITGLAGFLIACNDANLKSKLMINENSKVLF
;
A
#
# COMPACT_ATOMS: atom_id res chain seq x y z
N MET A 1 16.00 -21.16 -3.07
CA MET A 1 15.51 -20.35 -1.93
C MET A 1 14.73 -21.22 -0.93
N ALA A 2 13.62 -21.90 -1.27
CA ALA A 2 12.86 -22.70 -0.29
C ALA A 2 13.72 -23.78 0.40
N SER A 3 14.51 -24.55 -0.36
CA SER A 3 15.42 -25.56 0.20
C SER A 3 16.53 -24.97 1.09
N GLU A 4 17.00 -23.78 0.79
CA GLU A 4 18.06 -23.08 1.55
C GLU A 4 17.52 -22.48 2.86
N THR A 5 16.27 -22.04 2.88
CA THR A 5 15.61 -21.52 4.08
C THR A 5 14.94 -22.61 4.91
N GLY A 6 14.85 -23.84 4.38
CA GLY A 6 14.25 -24.99 5.06
C GLY A 6 12.74 -24.87 5.22
N VAL A 7 12.05 -24.34 4.19
CA VAL A 7 10.57 -24.27 4.13
C VAL A 7 10.06 -25.08 2.93
N SER A 8 8.77 -25.44 2.96
CA SER A 8 8.12 -26.21 1.89
C SER A 8 8.06 -25.43 0.57
N SER A 9 7.56 -24.21 0.62
CA SER A 9 7.39 -23.39 -0.58
C SER A 9 7.43 -21.89 -0.30
N ILE A 10 7.78 -21.12 -1.32
CA ILE A 10 7.84 -19.66 -1.30
C ILE A 10 7.08 -19.13 -2.51
N PHE A 11 6.12 -18.27 -2.27
CA PHE A 11 5.31 -17.58 -3.26
C PHE A 11 5.55 -16.07 -3.18
N TYR A 12 5.69 -15.44 -4.31
CA TYR A 12 5.84 -13.99 -4.41
C TYR A 12 4.84 -13.43 -5.41
N LYS A 13 3.93 -12.55 -4.95
CA LYS A 13 2.95 -11.88 -5.83
C LYS A 13 3.62 -10.71 -6.53
N ASP A 14 3.96 -10.90 -7.80
CA ASP A 14 4.57 -9.86 -8.63
C ASP A 14 3.52 -8.92 -9.21
N GLU A 15 3.49 -7.69 -8.71
CA GLU A 15 2.61 -6.60 -9.17
C GLU A 15 3.26 -5.67 -10.22
N ASN A 16 4.45 -6.01 -10.71
CA ASN A 16 5.12 -5.24 -11.76
C ASN A 16 4.31 -5.12 -13.06
N PRO A 17 3.53 -6.13 -13.50
CA PRO A 17 2.68 -6.00 -14.69
C PRO A 17 1.42 -5.15 -14.50
N ARG A 18 1.05 -4.78 -13.25
CA ARG A 18 -0.24 -4.15 -12.95
C ARG A 18 -0.45 -2.84 -13.74
N PHE A 19 -1.39 -2.84 -14.68
CA PHE A 19 -1.83 -1.67 -15.47
C PHE A 19 -0.71 -0.80 -16.05
N THR A 20 0.47 -1.33 -16.30
CA THR A 20 1.67 -0.58 -16.68
C THR A 20 2.18 0.42 -15.62
N LEU A 21 1.52 0.50 -14.45
CA LEU A 21 1.94 1.34 -13.33
C LEU A 21 2.99 0.67 -12.45
N LYS A 22 3.22 -0.64 -12.62
CA LYS A 22 4.23 -1.39 -11.87
C LYS A 22 4.06 -1.30 -10.34
N SER A 23 2.82 -1.28 -9.88
CA SER A 23 2.50 -1.15 -8.47
C SER A 23 1.06 -1.58 -8.19
N PHE A 24 0.85 -2.33 -7.09
CA PHE A 24 -0.48 -2.70 -6.60
C PHE A 24 -1.32 -1.47 -6.18
N LYS A 25 -0.69 -0.36 -5.86
CA LYS A 25 -1.36 0.89 -5.45
C LYS A 25 -2.41 1.36 -6.47
N ALA A 26 -2.24 0.98 -7.76
CA ALA A 26 -3.22 1.25 -8.81
C ALA A 26 -4.61 0.66 -8.52
N LEU A 27 -4.68 -0.49 -7.86
CA LEU A 27 -5.94 -1.12 -7.47
C LEU A 27 -6.72 -0.27 -6.46
N GLY A 28 -6.05 0.25 -5.43
CA GLY A 28 -6.72 1.01 -4.37
C GLY A 28 -7.05 2.45 -4.78
N GLY A 29 -6.06 3.23 -5.24
CA GLY A 29 -6.27 4.65 -5.54
C GLY A 29 -7.27 4.88 -6.68
N ALA A 30 -7.17 4.13 -7.77
CA ALA A 30 -8.13 4.26 -8.86
C ALA A 30 -9.54 3.76 -8.48
N TYR A 31 -9.63 2.68 -7.69
CA TYR A 31 -10.93 2.21 -7.19
C TYR A 31 -11.61 3.25 -6.29
N ALA A 32 -10.87 3.88 -5.38
CA ALA A 32 -11.39 4.94 -4.53
C ALA A 32 -11.88 6.15 -5.34
N VAL A 33 -11.15 6.55 -6.40
CA VAL A 33 -11.60 7.60 -7.33
C VAL A 33 -12.91 7.20 -8.02
N ALA A 34 -13.01 5.96 -8.54
CA ALA A 34 -14.24 5.49 -9.18
C ALA A 34 -15.43 5.49 -8.22
N ASN A 35 -15.25 4.98 -7.00
CA ASN A 35 -16.31 4.95 -5.99
C ASN A 35 -16.75 6.35 -5.57
N PHE A 36 -15.80 7.27 -5.39
CA PHE A 36 -16.12 8.67 -5.14
C PHE A 36 -17.00 9.26 -6.25
N LEU A 37 -16.61 9.10 -7.52
CA LEU A 37 -17.37 9.63 -8.65
C LEU A 37 -18.77 9.01 -8.76
N ILE A 38 -18.90 7.69 -8.56
CA ILE A 38 -20.20 7.00 -8.55
C ILE A 38 -21.10 7.54 -7.43
N LYS A 39 -20.53 7.75 -6.22
CA LYS A 39 -21.27 8.35 -5.09
C LYS A 39 -21.73 9.77 -5.41
N GLN A 40 -20.90 10.61 -6.05
CA GLN A 40 -21.27 11.96 -6.46
C GLN A 40 -22.37 11.96 -7.53
N LEU A 41 -22.24 11.15 -8.57
CA LEU A 41 -23.28 11.02 -9.60
C LEU A 41 -24.61 10.53 -9.00
N LYS A 42 -24.57 9.66 -8.00
CA LYS A 42 -25.77 9.19 -7.31
C LYS A 42 -26.48 10.33 -6.54
N VAL A 43 -25.72 11.27 -5.96
CA VAL A 43 -26.30 12.47 -5.32
C VAL A 43 -27.05 13.34 -6.34
N GLU A 44 -26.57 13.37 -7.61
CA GLU A 44 -27.25 14.04 -8.73
C GLU A 44 -28.41 13.23 -9.33
N GLY A 45 -28.76 12.09 -8.73
CA GLY A 45 -29.82 11.20 -9.22
C GLY A 45 -29.40 10.27 -10.37
N ILE A 46 -28.12 10.20 -10.68
CA ILE A 46 -27.55 9.37 -11.75
C ILE A 46 -27.08 8.03 -11.17
N ASN A 47 -27.59 6.93 -11.69
CA ASN A 47 -27.20 5.58 -11.27
C ASN A 47 -26.11 5.03 -12.21
N ALA A 48 -24.88 5.48 -12.02
CA ALA A 48 -23.72 5.09 -12.82
C ALA A 48 -23.00 3.85 -12.25
N ASN A 49 -22.30 3.13 -13.13
CA ASN A 49 -21.38 2.04 -12.75
C ASN A 49 -19.97 2.29 -13.30
N SER A 50 -19.03 1.41 -12.99
CA SER A 50 -17.63 1.55 -13.42
C SER A 50 -17.45 1.56 -14.94
N SER A 51 -18.26 0.80 -15.69
CA SER A 51 -18.21 0.78 -17.16
C SER A 51 -18.63 2.13 -17.74
N ASP A 52 -19.63 2.78 -17.15
CA ASP A 52 -20.07 4.12 -17.56
C ASP A 52 -18.95 5.15 -17.39
N LEU A 53 -18.20 5.08 -16.27
CA LEU A 53 -17.06 5.95 -16.05
C LEU A 53 -15.94 5.71 -17.07
N ILE A 54 -15.59 4.45 -17.32
CA ILE A 54 -14.54 4.07 -18.30
C ILE A 54 -14.94 4.54 -19.71
N ASN A 55 -16.20 4.38 -20.09
CA ASN A 55 -16.70 4.78 -21.39
C ASN A 55 -16.89 6.31 -21.52
N GLY A 56 -16.74 7.05 -20.42
CA GLY A 56 -16.90 8.50 -20.39
C GLY A 56 -18.35 8.98 -20.55
N THR A 57 -19.34 8.13 -20.24
CA THR A 57 -20.78 8.43 -20.36
C THR A 57 -21.17 9.71 -19.60
N TYR A 58 -20.53 9.95 -18.45
CA TYR A 58 -20.81 11.10 -17.59
C TYR A 58 -19.62 12.07 -17.50
N ARG A 59 -18.84 12.21 -18.59
CA ARG A 59 -17.65 13.05 -18.62
C ARG A 59 -17.95 14.52 -18.28
N ASP A 60 -19.10 15.05 -18.69
CA ASP A 60 -19.52 16.42 -18.44
C ASP A 60 -19.73 16.68 -16.93
N GLN A 61 -20.12 15.67 -16.17
CA GLN A 61 -20.28 15.74 -14.73
C GLN A 61 -18.94 15.51 -14.03
N THR A 62 -18.24 14.42 -14.35
CA THR A 62 -17.01 14.04 -13.66
C THR A 62 -15.89 15.07 -13.85
N SER A 63 -15.82 15.74 -15.01
CA SER A 63 -14.84 16.80 -15.29
C SER A 63 -14.96 18.05 -14.42
N LYS A 64 -16.07 18.22 -13.71
CA LYS A 64 -16.27 19.31 -12.74
C LYS A 64 -15.75 18.97 -11.35
N LEU A 65 -15.46 17.70 -11.09
CA LEU A 65 -14.98 17.21 -9.81
C LEU A 65 -13.46 17.17 -9.79
N THR A 66 -12.88 17.45 -8.64
CA THR A 66 -11.44 17.41 -8.44
C THR A 66 -11.10 16.50 -7.26
N VAL A 67 -10.21 15.56 -7.50
CA VAL A 67 -9.58 14.75 -6.43
C VAL A 67 -8.17 15.25 -6.18
N CYS A 68 -7.71 15.13 -4.94
CA CYS A 68 -6.35 15.48 -4.59
C CYS A 68 -5.74 14.51 -3.56
N CYS A 69 -4.43 14.46 -3.47
CA CYS A 69 -3.74 13.80 -2.35
C CYS A 69 -2.32 14.31 -2.18
N ALA A 70 -1.77 14.10 -0.98
CA ALA A 70 -0.34 14.16 -0.74
C ALA A 70 0.29 12.79 -0.96
N THR A 71 1.53 12.74 -1.50
CA THR A 71 2.18 11.46 -1.83
C THR A 71 3.68 11.58 -2.06
N ASP A 72 4.40 10.48 -1.89
CA ASP A 72 5.79 10.32 -2.33
C ASP A 72 5.91 9.67 -3.71
N GLY A 73 4.83 9.09 -4.25
CA GLY A 73 4.92 8.43 -5.56
C GLY A 73 3.77 7.52 -5.96
N ASN A 74 3.78 6.25 -5.59
CA ASN A 74 2.89 5.25 -6.19
C ASN A 74 1.40 5.47 -5.90
N HIS A 75 1.04 5.95 -4.69
CA HIS A 75 -0.36 6.26 -4.37
C HIS A 75 -0.88 7.41 -5.24
N GLY A 76 -0.19 8.56 -5.26
CA GLY A 76 -0.61 9.69 -6.08
C GLY A 76 -0.61 9.38 -7.57
N ARG A 77 0.34 8.54 -8.04
CA ARG A 77 0.31 8.07 -9.43
C ARG A 77 -0.92 7.22 -9.74
N SER A 78 -1.39 6.43 -8.77
CA SER A 78 -2.63 5.65 -8.87
C SER A 78 -3.86 6.55 -8.92
N VAL A 79 -3.94 7.56 -8.05
CA VAL A 79 -5.03 8.54 -8.02
C VAL A 79 -5.06 9.32 -9.34
N ALA A 80 -3.92 9.83 -9.81
CA ALA A 80 -3.80 10.54 -11.09
C ALA A 80 -4.23 9.68 -12.28
N TRP A 81 -3.82 8.41 -12.31
CA TRP A 81 -4.25 7.47 -13.34
C TRP A 81 -5.76 7.22 -13.28
N GLY A 82 -6.32 6.98 -12.10
CA GLY A 82 -7.78 6.83 -11.92
C GLY A 82 -8.55 8.06 -12.39
N ALA A 83 -8.09 9.26 -12.01
CA ALA A 83 -8.69 10.52 -12.45
C ALA A 83 -8.68 10.67 -13.98
N GLN A 84 -7.56 10.32 -14.63
CA GLN A 84 -7.47 10.31 -16.09
C GLN A 84 -8.44 9.32 -16.72
N GLN A 85 -8.53 8.09 -16.20
CA GLN A 85 -9.43 7.06 -16.73
C GLN A 85 -10.89 7.48 -16.64
N PHE A 86 -11.29 8.07 -15.51
CA PHE A 86 -12.69 8.39 -15.21
C PHE A 86 -13.08 9.85 -15.50
N GLY A 87 -12.10 10.68 -15.88
CA GLY A 87 -12.30 12.01 -16.40
C GLY A 87 -12.63 13.08 -15.38
N CYS A 88 -12.12 12.97 -14.18
CA CYS A 88 -12.12 14.08 -13.22
C CYS A 88 -10.76 14.79 -13.19
N ASN A 89 -10.72 15.97 -12.57
CA ASN A 89 -9.48 16.70 -12.34
C ASN A 89 -8.69 16.09 -11.19
N CYS A 90 -7.37 16.28 -11.22
CA CYS A 90 -6.49 15.74 -10.19
C CYS A 90 -5.38 16.73 -9.83
N GLU A 91 -5.22 16.99 -8.52
CA GLU A 91 -4.11 17.76 -7.97
C GLU A 91 -3.31 16.91 -6.99
N ILE A 92 -2.01 16.82 -7.18
CA ILE A 92 -1.12 16.01 -6.35
C ILE A 92 -0.11 16.92 -5.67
N TYR A 93 0.00 16.77 -4.36
CA TYR A 93 0.93 17.53 -3.52
C TYR A 93 2.10 16.65 -3.15
N ILE A 94 3.31 17.09 -3.52
CA ILE A 94 4.56 16.37 -3.24
C ILE A 94 5.49 17.24 -2.39
N HIS A 95 6.18 16.63 -1.43
CA HIS A 95 7.16 17.37 -0.64
C HIS A 95 8.47 17.61 -1.39
N ARG A 96 9.32 18.49 -0.84
CA ARG A 96 10.55 18.98 -1.52
C ARG A 96 11.51 17.86 -1.96
N ASN A 97 11.57 16.74 -1.24
CA ASN A 97 12.55 15.67 -1.47
C ASN A 97 12.09 14.62 -2.50
N VAL A 98 10.84 14.70 -3.01
CA VAL A 98 10.38 13.78 -4.05
C VAL A 98 11.19 13.97 -5.32
N SER A 99 11.71 12.87 -5.87
CA SER A 99 12.57 12.94 -7.05
C SER A 99 11.84 13.48 -8.29
N PRO A 100 12.53 14.19 -9.19
CA PRO A 100 11.92 14.65 -10.45
C PRO A 100 11.34 13.52 -11.31
N GLY A 101 11.90 12.31 -11.20
CA GLY A 101 11.39 11.13 -11.90
C GLY A 101 10.01 10.71 -11.40
N ARG A 102 9.79 10.72 -10.09
CA ARG A 102 8.48 10.42 -9.48
C ARG A 102 7.45 11.50 -9.82
N GLU A 103 7.82 12.77 -9.75
CA GLU A 103 6.97 13.89 -10.17
C GLU A 103 6.50 13.74 -11.63
N LYS A 104 7.42 13.50 -12.56
CA LYS A 104 7.11 13.25 -13.98
C LYS A 104 6.20 12.03 -14.17
N ALA A 105 6.40 10.97 -13.38
CA ALA A 105 5.60 9.75 -13.46
C ALA A 105 4.14 9.98 -13.00
N ILE A 106 3.89 10.93 -12.11
CA ILE A 106 2.56 11.36 -11.69
C ILE A 106 1.95 12.28 -12.77
N ALA A 107 2.67 13.34 -13.16
CA ALA A 107 2.21 14.32 -14.13
C ALA A 107 1.87 13.72 -15.50
N LYS A 108 2.46 12.58 -15.86
CA LYS A 108 2.16 11.83 -17.09
C LYS A 108 0.66 11.51 -17.25
N TYR A 109 -0.07 11.41 -16.15
CA TYR A 109 -1.51 11.10 -16.15
C TYR A 109 -2.40 12.35 -16.12
N GLY A 110 -1.83 13.53 -16.40
CA GLY A 110 -2.59 14.79 -16.50
C GLY A 110 -2.87 15.47 -15.17
N ALA A 111 -2.36 14.95 -14.06
CA ALA A 111 -2.49 15.62 -12.76
C ALA A 111 -1.65 16.90 -12.71
N VAL A 112 -2.18 17.94 -12.06
CA VAL A 112 -1.41 19.10 -11.63
C VAL A 112 -0.57 18.69 -10.42
N VAL A 113 0.76 18.77 -10.53
CA VAL A 113 1.66 18.39 -9.44
C VAL A 113 2.21 19.64 -8.76
N ASN A 114 1.87 19.79 -7.50
CA ASN A 114 2.24 20.93 -6.66
C ASN A 114 3.37 20.51 -5.72
N ARG A 115 4.61 20.95 -6.00
CA ARG A 115 5.76 20.73 -5.11
C ARG A 115 5.77 21.77 -4.02
N ILE A 116 5.64 21.34 -2.76
CA ILE A 116 5.69 22.22 -1.60
C ILE A 116 7.12 22.33 -1.03
N LYS A 117 7.39 23.38 -0.26
CA LYS A 117 8.72 23.60 0.35
C LYS A 117 8.98 22.78 1.61
N GLY A 118 7.94 22.19 2.20
CA GLY A 118 7.97 21.43 3.45
C GLY A 118 8.33 19.95 3.29
N ASN A 119 8.06 19.20 4.35
CA ASN A 119 8.17 17.74 4.41
C ASN A 119 6.84 17.08 3.96
N TYR A 120 6.72 15.76 4.19
CA TYR A 120 5.52 14.99 3.84
C TYR A 120 4.28 15.49 4.60
N ASP A 121 4.39 15.71 5.92
CA ASP A 121 3.27 16.17 6.76
C ASP A 121 2.79 17.57 6.35
N ASP A 122 3.71 18.44 5.92
CA ASP A 122 3.35 19.73 5.31
C ASP A 122 2.53 19.54 4.02
N SER A 123 2.90 18.55 3.19
CA SER A 123 2.14 18.27 1.97
C SER A 123 0.73 17.74 2.26
N VAL A 124 0.58 16.93 3.32
CA VAL A 124 -0.73 16.44 3.77
C VAL A 124 -1.61 17.59 4.25
N ARG A 125 -1.08 18.49 5.11
CA ARG A 125 -1.83 19.66 5.60
C ARG A 125 -2.25 20.57 4.47
N ILE A 126 -1.34 20.92 3.57
CA ILE A 126 -1.64 21.78 2.42
C ILE A 126 -2.69 21.16 1.50
N ALA A 127 -2.60 19.85 1.23
CA ALA A 127 -3.60 19.15 0.43
C ALA A 127 -5.00 19.22 1.08
N ALA A 128 -5.09 19.06 2.41
CA ALA A 128 -6.33 19.17 3.15
C ALA A 128 -6.90 20.61 3.12
N ASP A 129 -6.07 21.62 3.39
CA ASP A 129 -6.48 23.04 3.39
C ASP A 129 -6.99 23.48 2.01
N VAL A 130 -6.31 23.05 0.94
CA VAL A 130 -6.72 23.35 -0.43
C VAL A 130 -8.01 22.60 -0.78
N ALA A 131 -8.15 21.37 -0.35
CA ALA A 131 -9.36 20.58 -0.57
C ALA A 131 -10.58 21.25 0.08
N ASP A 132 -10.48 21.64 1.34
CA ASP A 132 -11.54 22.33 2.07
C ASP A 132 -11.91 23.68 1.43
N SER A 133 -10.90 24.45 1.00
CA SER A 133 -11.13 25.77 0.41
C SER A 133 -11.77 25.73 -0.97
N ASN A 134 -11.54 24.68 -1.75
CA ASN A 134 -11.98 24.58 -3.15
C ASN A 134 -13.06 23.51 -3.37
N GLY A 135 -13.48 22.79 -2.34
CA GLY A 135 -14.43 21.69 -2.46
C GLY A 135 -13.86 20.48 -3.19
N TYR A 136 -12.55 20.24 -3.07
CA TYR A 136 -11.91 19.05 -3.62
C TYR A 136 -12.07 17.86 -2.68
N THR A 137 -11.89 16.66 -3.21
CA THR A 137 -11.93 15.45 -2.40
C THR A 137 -10.53 14.89 -2.23
N VAL A 138 -10.10 14.80 -0.98
CA VAL A 138 -8.84 14.11 -0.64
C VAL A 138 -9.02 12.60 -0.87
N VAL A 139 -8.08 11.97 -1.59
CA VAL A 139 -8.03 10.51 -1.77
C VAL A 139 -6.73 10.00 -1.14
N SER A 140 -6.76 9.78 0.18
CA SER A 140 -5.63 9.27 0.96
C SER A 140 -5.73 7.77 1.19
N ASP A 141 -4.59 7.10 1.35
CA ASP A 141 -4.48 5.70 1.80
C ASP A 141 -4.27 5.58 3.32
N THR A 142 -4.34 6.71 4.04
CA THR A 142 -4.27 6.79 5.50
C THR A 142 -5.59 7.31 6.06
N SER A 143 -6.10 6.68 7.11
CA SER A 143 -7.31 7.10 7.82
C SER A 143 -6.97 7.76 9.15
N TYR A 144 -7.82 8.69 9.54
CA TYR A 144 -7.84 9.36 10.86
C TYR A 144 -9.29 9.52 11.31
N GLU A 145 -9.50 10.00 12.52
CA GLU A 145 -10.84 10.20 13.08
C GLU A 145 -11.69 11.09 12.16
N GLY A 146 -12.85 10.60 11.77
CA GLY A 146 -13.77 11.27 10.83
C GLY A 146 -13.44 11.08 9.34
N TYR A 147 -12.30 10.48 8.98
CA TYR A 147 -11.92 10.21 7.59
C TYR A 147 -11.55 8.72 7.41
N THR A 148 -12.53 7.89 7.15
CA THR A 148 -12.36 6.43 7.03
C THR A 148 -12.90 5.82 5.74
N ASP A 149 -13.90 6.43 5.10
CA ASP A 149 -14.61 5.85 3.94
C ASP A 149 -13.71 5.69 2.73
N ILE A 150 -12.96 6.73 2.36
CA ILE A 150 -12.05 6.68 1.21
C ILE A 150 -10.86 5.75 1.46
N PRO A 151 -10.16 5.80 2.61
CA PRO A 151 -9.15 4.80 2.95
C PRO A 151 -9.69 3.36 2.93
N LYS A 152 -10.93 3.13 3.35
CA LYS A 152 -11.60 1.83 3.25
C LYS A 152 -11.78 1.41 1.78
N ASP A 153 -12.23 2.32 0.91
CA ASP A 153 -12.33 2.06 -0.53
C ASP A 153 -10.93 1.70 -1.12
N VAL A 154 -9.88 2.40 -0.71
CA VAL A 154 -8.49 2.08 -1.12
C VAL A 154 -8.10 0.67 -0.69
N MET A 155 -8.34 0.30 0.57
CA MET A 155 -8.06 -1.05 1.09
C MET A 155 -8.87 -2.12 0.35
N GLN A 156 -10.14 -1.87 0.07
CA GLN A 156 -10.98 -2.78 -0.71
C GLN A 156 -10.41 -3.03 -2.12
N GLY A 157 -9.89 -2.00 -2.77
CA GLY A 157 -9.23 -2.16 -4.06
C GLY A 157 -8.03 -3.13 -3.99
N TYR A 158 -7.27 -3.12 -2.91
CA TYR A 158 -6.13 -4.02 -2.73
C TYR A 158 -6.53 -5.50 -2.59
N THR A 159 -7.75 -5.81 -2.13
CA THR A 159 -8.20 -7.20 -1.99
C THR A 159 -8.25 -7.96 -3.31
N VAL A 160 -8.38 -7.28 -4.45
CA VAL A 160 -8.30 -7.89 -5.78
C VAL A 160 -6.97 -8.62 -6.00
N MET A 161 -5.86 -8.02 -5.57
CA MET A 161 -4.53 -8.64 -5.67
C MET A 161 -4.45 -9.90 -4.80
N VAL A 162 -5.05 -9.89 -3.61
CA VAL A 162 -5.05 -11.03 -2.69
C VAL A 162 -5.87 -12.19 -3.26
N ASP A 163 -7.07 -11.90 -3.77
CA ASP A 163 -7.93 -12.88 -4.46
C ASP A 163 -7.21 -13.53 -5.64
N GLU A 164 -6.55 -12.72 -6.47
CA GLU A 164 -5.73 -13.21 -7.58
C GLU A 164 -4.56 -14.10 -7.09
N ALA A 165 -3.86 -13.68 -6.02
CA ALA A 165 -2.75 -14.46 -5.45
C ALA A 165 -3.26 -15.83 -4.99
N MET A 166 -4.37 -15.89 -4.25
CA MET A 166 -4.96 -17.14 -3.80
C MET A 166 -5.40 -18.04 -4.96
N LYS A 167 -5.97 -17.49 -6.02
CA LYS A 167 -6.33 -18.24 -7.23
C LYS A 167 -5.13 -18.74 -8.04
N GLN A 168 -4.01 -18.02 -7.99
CA GLN A 168 -2.76 -18.40 -8.67
C GLN A 168 -1.93 -19.42 -7.88
N MET A 169 -2.11 -19.45 -6.56
CA MET A 169 -1.50 -20.46 -5.71
C MET A 169 -2.32 -21.76 -5.78
N ASN A 170 -1.65 -22.88 -5.98
CA ASN A 170 -2.30 -24.19 -5.87
C ASN A 170 -2.33 -24.71 -4.42
N ASP A 171 -2.12 -23.81 -3.45
CA ASP A 171 -1.94 -24.17 -2.05
C ASP A 171 -2.31 -22.98 -1.13
N THR A 172 -2.55 -23.27 0.17
CA THR A 172 -2.85 -22.25 1.17
C THR A 172 -1.57 -21.83 1.89
N PRO A 173 -1.25 -20.54 2.01
CA PRO A 173 -0.10 -20.09 2.76
C PRO A 173 -0.27 -20.37 4.26
N THR A 174 0.83 -20.74 4.92
CA THR A 174 0.89 -20.85 6.39
C THR A 174 1.44 -19.58 7.02
N HIS A 175 2.22 -18.82 6.27
CA HIS A 175 2.83 -17.56 6.70
C HIS A 175 2.70 -16.51 5.60
N VAL A 176 2.40 -15.29 5.98
CA VAL A 176 2.36 -14.13 5.06
C VAL A 176 3.19 -13.01 5.65
N PHE A 177 4.25 -12.62 4.95
CA PHE A 177 5.10 -11.50 5.33
C PHE A 177 4.69 -10.26 4.54
N LEU A 178 4.32 -9.20 5.22
CA LEU A 178 3.72 -7.99 4.66
C LEU A 178 4.55 -6.77 4.99
N GLN A 179 4.85 -5.94 4.01
CA GLN A 179 5.49 -4.65 4.24
C GLN A 179 4.50 -3.68 4.89
N GLY A 180 4.93 -3.04 5.98
CA GLY A 180 4.20 -2.04 6.73
C GLY A 180 4.67 -0.61 6.42
N GLY A 181 3.77 0.28 6.11
CA GLY A 181 3.90 1.73 6.18
C GLY A 181 2.80 2.23 7.12
N VAL A 182 1.79 2.95 6.64
CA VAL A 182 0.61 3.35 7.45
C VAL A 182 -0.32 2.18 7.83
N GLY A 183 -0.14 1.00 7.27
CA GLY A 183 -0.90 -0.21 7.57
C GLY A 183 -2.01 -0.59 6.59
N GLY A 184 -2.37 0.27 5.63
CA GLY A 184 -3.51 0.02 4.73
C GLY A 184 -3.35 -1.24 3.85
N PHE A 185 -2.15 -1.49 3.31
CA PHE A 185 -1.87 -2.71 2.54
C PHE A 185 -1.93 -3.98 3.39
N PRO A 186 -1.17 -4.11 4.50
CA PRO A 186 -1.24 -5.32 5.31
C PRO A 186 -2.64 -5.57 5.85
N SER A 187 -3.40 -4.54 6.24
CA SER A 187 -4.78 -4.71 6.72
C SER A 187 -5.71 -5.28 5.65
N ALA A 188 -5.59 -4.85 4.40
CA ALA A 188 -6.38 -5.39 3.30
C ALA A 188 -6.09 -6.89 3.07
N VAL A 189 -4.81 -7.29 3.13
CA VAL A 189 -4.41 -8.69 3.01
C VAL A 189 -4.93 -9.52 4.18
N VAL A 190 -4.72 -9.02 5.40
CA VAL A 190 -5.15 -9.68 6.64
C VAL A 190 -6.67 -9.87 6.64
N SER A 191 -7.45 -8.81 6.39
CA SER A 191 -8.92 -8.90 6.37
C SER A 191 -9.41 -9.93 5.34
N PHE A 192 -8.86 -9.89 4.12
CA PHE A 192 -9.28 -10.81 3.06
C PHE A 192 -9.00 -12.27 3.43
N LEU A 193 -7.79 -12.57 3.91
CA LEU A 193 -7.41 -13.95 4.24
C LEU A 193 -8.08 -14.48 5.51
N GLN A 194 -8.37 -13.61 6.49
CA GLN A 194 -9.17 -13.97 7.68
C GLN A 194 -10.59 -14.38 7.31
N GLU A 195 -11.22 -13.67 6.38
CA GLU A 195 -12.59 -13.96 5.93
C GLU A 195 -12.67 -15.15 4.96
N SER A 196 -11.60 -15.37 4.17
CA SER A 196 -11.64 -16.33 3.05
C SER A 196 -11.15 -17.72 3.43
N LEU A 197 -10.39 -17.88 4.51
CA LEU A 197 -9.75 -19.13 4.90
C LEU A 197 -10.28 -19.66 6.24
N GLU A 198 -10.61 -20.95 6.31
CA GLU A 198 -10.97 -21.62 7.57
C GLU A 198 -9.82 -21.61 8.60
N CYS A 199 -8.58 -21.68 8.11
CA CYS A 199 -7.37 -21.61 8.90
C CYS A 199 -6.48 -20.49 8.34
N PRO A 200 -6.62 -19.25 8.84
CA PRO A 200 -5.79 -18.13 8.39
C PRO A 200 -4.30 -18.35 8.68
N PRO A 201 -3.41 -17.82 7.85
CA PRO A 201 -1.96 -17.93 8.05
C PRO A 201 -1.48 -17.07 9.23
N ILE A 202 -0.26 -17.31 9.66
CA ILE A 202 0.46 -16.43 10.56
C ILE A 202 0.88 -15.18 9.77
N PHE A 203 0.44 -14.01 10.19
CA PHE A 203 0.80 -12.74 9.59
C PHE A 203 2.00 -12.12 10.30
N ILE A 204 2.95 -11.65 9.52
CA ILE A 204 4.12 -10.92 9.99
C ILE A 204 4.20 -9.59 9.22
N VAL A 205 4.10 -8.47 9.92
CA VAL A 205 4.29 -7.15 9.33
C VAL A 205 5.74 -6.73 9.52
N VAL A 206 6.37 -6.25 8.46
CA VAL A 206 7.79 -5.87 8.44
C VAL A 206 7.94 -4.42 8.02
N GLU A 207 8.68 -3.63 8.80
CA GLU A 207 8.88 -2.19 8.63
C GLU A 207 10.37 -1.82 8.67
N PRO A 208 10.76 -0.62 8.16
CA PRO A 208 12.09 -0.08 8.37
C PRO A 208 12.24 0.45 9.82
N VAL A 209 13.38 0.22 10.46
CA VAL A 209 13.64 0.64 11.85
C VAL A 209 13.49 2.15 12.09
N ASN A 210 13.67 2.98 11.06
CA ASN A 210 13.53 4.43 11.19
C ASN A 210 12.09 4.92 10.99
N ALA A 211 11.15 4.03 10.62
CA ALA A 211 9.74 4.36 10.37
C ALA A 211 8.87 3.13 10.70
N ASP A 212 8.92 2.68 11.94
CA ASP A 212 8.32 1.45 12.45
C ASP A 212 7.07 1.70 13.31
N CYS A 213 6.18 2.58 12.86
CA CYS A 213 5.03 3.02 13.63
C CYS A 213 4.05 1.88 14.00
N LEU A 214 3.88 0.87 13.15
CA LEU A 214 3.06 -0.30 13.46
C LEU A 214 3.71 -1.19 14.54
N PHE A 215 5.04 -1.38 14.45
CA PHE A 215 5.79 -2.11 15.47
C PHE A 215 5.73 -1.42 16.84
N GLN A 216 5.94 -0.10 16.88
CA GLN A 216 5.84 0.68 18.13
C GLN A 216 4.41 0.66 18.68
N SER A 217 3.42 0.70 17.80
CA SER A 217 2.01 0.55 18.21
C SER A 217 1.73 -0.82 18.81
N ALA A 218 2.31 -1.88 18.26
CA ALA A 218 2.17 -3.24 18.81
C ALA A 218 2.88 -3.38 20.17
N VAL A 219 4.02 -2.72 20.38
CA VAL A 219 4.73 -2.71 21.65
C VAL A 219 3.91 -1.98 22.71
N ASN A 220 3.28 -0.86 22.37
CA ASN A 220 2.54 -0.01 23.30
C ASN A 220 1.07 -0.42 23.47
N GLY A 221 0.52 -1.26 22.58
CA GLY A 221 -0.89 -1.65 22.57
C GLY A 221 -1.86 -0.55 22.13
N GLU A 222 -1.36 0.50 21.49
CA GLU A 222 -2.15 1.63 20.98
C GLU A 222 -1.44 2.31 19.78
N PRO A 223 -2.18 3.01 18.90
CA PRO A 223 -1.58 3.78 17.82
C PRO A 223 -0.49 4.70 18.32
N THR A 224 0.73 4.47 17.91
CA THR A 224 1.92 5.21 18.35
C THR A 224 2.63 5.82 17.17
N ALA A 225 2.82 7.14 17.19
CA ALA A 225 3.57 7.86 16.17
C ALA A 225 5.09 7.75 16.41
N VAL A 226 5.84 7.59 15.34
CA VAL A 226 7.29 7.67 15.30
C VAL A 226 7.69 9.00 14.68
N HIS A 227 8.54 9.74 15.38
CA HIS A 227 8.98 11.07 14.96
C HIS A 227 10.44 11.04 14.52
N GLY A 228 10.82 12.00 13.68
CA GLY A 228 12.18 12.17 13.19
C GLY A 228 12.21 12.33 11.65
N ASP A 229 13.37 12.06 11.07
CA ASP A 229 13.54 12.20 9.62
C ASP A 229 12.87 11.07 8.82
N LEU A 230 12.52 9.95 9.46
CA LEU A 230 11.93 8.74 8.87
C LEU A 230 12.73 8.25 7.65
N ASP A 231 14.05 8.48 7.67
CA ASP A 231 14.93 8.22 6.52
C ASP A 231 15.16 6.72 6.34
N THR A 232 14.75 6.22 5.19
CA THR A 232 14.94 4.83 4.76
C THR A 232 14.91 4.72 3.25
N ILE A 233 15.69 3.79 2.69
CA ILE A 233 15.61 3.47 1.25
C ILE A 233 14.26 2.84 0.88
N MET A 234 13.56 2.22 1.83
CA MET A 234 12.19 1.71 1.69
C MET A 234 11.18 2.86 1.65
N ALA A 235 11.36 3.82 0.76
CA ALA A 235 10.70 5.12 0.75
C ALA A 235 9.16 5.07 0.75
N GLY A 236 8.54 4.03 0.20
CA GLY A 236 7.09 3.83 0.28
C GLY A 236 6.57 3.38 1.65
N LEU A 237 7.49 3.14 2.61
CA LEU A 237 7.21 2.75 3.99
C LEU A 237 7.70 3.81 4.99
N ALA A 238 8.23 4.94 4.53
CA ALA A 238 8.71 6.06 5.36
C ALA A 238 7.53 6.83 6.00
N CYS A 239 6.79 6.16 6.87
CA CYS A 239 5.57 6.67 7.50
C CYS A 239 5.74 6.69 9.00
N GLY A 240 5.40 7.82 9.63
CA GLY A 240 5.49 7.98 11.09
C GLY A 240 4.19 7.72 11.83
N GLU A 241 3.05 7.74 11.14
CA GLU A 241 1.74 7.61 11.76
C GLU A 241 0.96 6.40 11.20
N VAL A 242 0.21 5.76 12.08
CA VAL A 242 -0.61 4.58 11.75
C VAL A 242 -1.98 5.03 11.26
N SER A 243 -2.48 4.42 10.19
CA SER A 243 -3.87 4.55 9.78
C SER A 243 -4.79 3.91 10.83
N VAL A 244 -5.68 4.70 11.42
CA VAL A 244 -6.56 4.27 12.52
C VAL A 244 -7.40 3.04 12.12
N LEU A 245 -8.00 3.06 10.94
CA LEU A 245 -8.77 1.93 10.40
C LEU A 245 -7.89 0.69 10.21
N ALA A 246 -6.65 0.87 9.74
CA ALA A 246 -5.73 -0.24 9.57
C ALA A 246 -5.34 -0.86 10.91
N TRP A 247 -5.07 -0.04 11.92
CA TRP A 247 -4.69 -0.52 13.24
C TRP A 247 -5.76 -1.41 13.88
N THR A 248 -7.05 -1.03 13.81
CA THR A 248 -8.13 -1.87 14.38
C THR A 248 -8.15 -3.31 13.83
N ILE A 249 -7.66 -3.50 12.61
CA ILE A 249 -7.56 -4.82 11.99
C ILE A 249 -6.26 -5.51 12.41
N LEU A 250 -5.14 -4.79 12.31
CA LEU A 250 -3.81 -5.36 12.56
C LEU A 250 -3.62 -5.74 14.02
N GLU A 251 -4.06 -4.92 14.96
CA GLU A 251 -4.01 -5.19 16.40
C GLU A 251 -4.66 -6.53 16.76
N SER A 252 -5.78 -6.85 16.12
CA SER A 252 -6.58 -8.03 16.44
C SER A 252 -6.07 -9.32 15.76
N HIS A 253 -5.37 -9.21 14.64
CA HIS A 253 -5.11 -10.35 13.76
C HIS A 253 -3.64 -10.58 13.42
N VAL A 254 -2.75 -9.65 13.71
CA VAL A 254 -1.31 -9.78 13.42
C VAL A 254 -0.53 -10.09 14.69
N PRO A 255 -0.05 -11.33 14.87
CA PRO A 255 0.68 -11.71 16.08
C PRO A 255 2.14 -11.22 16.10
N HIS A 256 2.69 -10.85 14.95
CA HIS A 256 4.12 -10.52 14.83
C HIS A 256 4.37 -9.27 14.00
N PHE A 257 5.15 -8.36 14.58
CA PHE A 257 5.68 -7.17 13.92
C PHE A 257 7.20 -7.22 14.00
N MET A 258 7.88 -6.83 12.93
CA MET A 258 9.34 -6.79 12.84
C MET A 258 9.77 -5.44 12.29
N SER A 259 10.85 -4.89 12.82
CA SER A 259 11.56 -3.79 12.17
C SER A 259 12.94 -4.25 11.70
N ILE A 260 13.35 -3.83 10.50
CA ILE A 260 14.60 -4.24 9.85
C ILE A 260 15.39 -3.03 9.36
N THR A 261 16.70 -3.17 9.27
CA THR A 261 17.58 -2.11 8.73
C THR A 261 17.61 -2.15 7.20
N ASP A 262 18.00 -1.04 6.59
CA ASP A 262 18.10 -0.87 5.13
C ASP A 262 19.14 -1.79 4.47
N GLU A 263 20.14 -2.26 5.24
CA GLU A 263 21.27 -3.05 4.71
C GLU A 263 20.85 -4.37 4.08
N SER A 264 19.73 -4.95 4.54
CA SER A 264 19.21 -6.24 4.01
C SER A 264 18.52 -6.10 2.64
N ILE A 265 18.07 -4.90 2.29
CA ILE A 265 17.22 -4.64 1.13
C ILE A 265 17.93 -4.85 -0.21
N PRO A 266 19.15 -4.32 -0.46
CA PRO A 266 19.83 -4.54 -1.74
C PRO A 266 20.08 -6.01 -2.06
N MET A 267 20.43 -6.82 -1.06
CA MET A 267 20.65 -8.26 -1.24
C MET A 267 19.34 -8.98 -1.60
N ALA A 268 18.24 -8.68 -0.93
CA ALA A 268 16.93 -9.28 -1.21
C ALA A 268 16.43 -8.90 -2.62
N MET A 269 16.66 -7.67 -3.07
CA MET A 269 16.37 -7.22 -4.44
C MET A 269 17.17 -8.03 -5.46
N GLN A 270 18.47 -8.22 -5.24
CA GLN A 270 19.35 -8.99 -6.13
C GLN A 270 18.94 -10.45 -6.21
N LEU A 271 18.49 -11.06 -5.11
CA LEU A 271 17.99 -12.44 -5.10
C LEU A 271 16.82 -12.65 -6.05
N LEU A 272 15.86 -11.70 -6.11
CA LEU A 272 14.74 -11.78 -7.05
C LEU A 272 15.16 -11.43 -8.48
N ALA A 273 16.01 -10.44 -8.67
CA ALA A 273 16.47 -10.01 -9.99
C ALA A 273 17.34 -11.05 -10.69
N ASN A 274 18.11 -11.85 -9.94
CA ASN A 274 19.03 -12.88 -10.47
C ASN A 274 18.36 -14.25 -10.68
N ARG A 275 17.05 -14.38 -10.52
CA ARG A 275 16.34 -15.62 -10.80
C ARG A 275 16.33 -15.95 -12.30
N LYS A 276 16.11 -17.23 -12.62
CA LYS A 276 15.91 -17.68 -14.02
C LYS A 276 14.79 -16.90 -14.73
N THR A 277 13.73 -16.56 -13.99
CA THR A 277 12.71 -15.58 -14.37
C THR A 277 12.87 -14.41 -13.43
N PRO A 278 13.52 -13.31 -13.86
CA PRO A 278 13.78 -12.17 -12.99
C PRO A 278 12.50 -11.46 -12.53
N ILE A 279 12.46 -11.10 -11.26
CA ILE A 279 11.43 -10.22 -10.69
C ILE A 279 12.14 -8.93 -10.27
N VAL A 280 11.69 -7.80 -10.83
CA VAL A 280 12.21 -6.47 -10.52
C VAL A 280 11.28 -5.81 -9.52
N ALA A 281 11.60 -5.95 -8.24
CA ALA A 281 10.86 -5.34 -7.14
C ALA A 281 11.56 -4.05 -6.68
N GLY A 282 10.78 -3.08 -6.21
CA GLY A 282 11.29 -1.88 -5.55
C GLY A 282 11.64 -2.15 -4.08
N GLU A 283 12.38 -1.21 -3.48
CA GLU A 283 12.93 -1.31 -2.12
C GLU A 283 11.83 -1.63 -1.08
N SER A 284 10.70 -0.94 -1.16
CA SER A 284 9.57 -1.15 -0.24
C SER A 284 8.85 -2.49 -0.47
N ALA A 285 8.84 -2.98 -1.72
CA ALA A 285 8.13 -4.24 -2.05
C ALA A 285 8.86 -5.49 -1.58
N ILE A 286 10.16 -5.37 -1.29
CA ILE A 286 11.02 -6.49 -0.91
C ILE A 286 11.11 -6.71 0.61
N THR A 287 10.57 -5.78 1.40
CA THR A 287 10.74 -5.73 2.85
C THR A 287 10.24 -7.01 3.54
N GLY A 288 9.08 -7.53 3.12
CA GLY A 288 8.58 -8.81 3.65
C GLY A 288 9.54 -9.98 3.41
N LEU A 289 10.09 -10.09 2.19
CA LEU A 289 11.09 -11.13 1.87
C LEU A 289 12.37 -10.94 2.67
N ALA A 290 12.85 -9.70 2.83
CA ALA A 290 14.03 -9.41 3.65
C ALA A 290 13.83 -9.82 5.10
N GLY A 291 12.69 -9.48 5.71
CA GLY A 291 12.32 -9.93 7.07
C GLY A 291 12.27 -11.45 7.21
N PHE A 292 11.70 -12.14 6.24
CA PHE A 292 11.69 -13.61 6.20
C PHE A 292 13.12 -14.20 6.14
N LEU A 293 13.99 -13.67 5.28
CA LEU A 293 15.37 -14.14 5.17
C LEU A 293 16.15 -13.91 6.46
N ILE A 294 15.95 -12.77 7.13
CA ILE A 294 16.54 -12.50 8.46
C ILE A 294 16.04 -13.55 9.47
N ALA A 295 14.71 -13.77 9.51
CA ALA A 295 14.13 -14.76 10.43
C ALA A 295 14.62 -16.18 10.19
N CYS A 296 14.85 -16.58 8.94
CA CYS A 296 15.40 -17.92 8.62
C CYS A 296 16.86 -18.10 9.05
N ASN A 297 17.62 -17.01 9.17
CA ASN A 297 19.03 -17.04 9.61
C ASN A 297 19.21 -16.90 11.13
N ASP A 298 18.13 -16.65 11.87
CA ASP A 298 18.12 -16.55 13.33
C ASP A 298 17.22 -17.65 13.91
N ALA A 299 17.81 -18.61 14.63
CA ALA A 299 17.08 -19.75 15.19
C ALA A 299 15.97 -19.34 16.18
N ASN A 300 16.17 -18.25 16.92
CA ASN A 300 15.15 -17.74 17.86
C ASN A 300 13.97 -17.12 17.13
N LEU A 301 14.23 -16.27 16.13
CA LEU A 301 13.19 -15.68 15.29
C LEU A 301 12.45 -16.77 14.52
N LYS A 302 13.16 -17.70 13.91
CA LYS A 302 12.57 -18.83 13.19
C LYS A 302 11.61 -19.64 14.08
N SER A 303 12.01 -19.89 15.33
CA SER A 303 11.19 -20.57 16.32
C SER A 303 9.98 -19.74 16.75
N LYS A 304 10.17 -18.44 17.06
CA LYS A 304 9.08 -17.54 17.47
C LYS A 304 8.02 -17.39 16.39
N LEU A 305 8.44 -17.32 15.13
CA LEU A 305 7.54 -17.20 13.98
C LEU A 305 6.99 -18.56 13.52
N MET A 306 7.35 -19.67 14.20
CA MET A 306 6.94 -21.04 13.89
C MET A 306 7.30 -21.51 12.47
N ILE A 307 8.36 -20.95 11.88
CA ILE A 307 8.84 -21.32 10.55
C ILE A 307 9.53 -22.67 10.58
N ASN A 308 9.06 -23.63 9.77
CA ASN A 308 9.58 -24.99 9.69
C ASN A 308 9.50 -25.55 8.25
N GLU A 309 9.87 -26.83 8.08
CA GLU A 309 9.88 -27.51 6.78
C GLU A 309 8.51 -27.63 6.09
N ASN A 310 7.41 -27.46 6.82
CA ASN A 310 6.05 -27.47 6.28
C ASN A 310 5.54 -26.06 5.95
N SER A 311 6.31 -25.04 6.27
CA SER A 311 5.89 -23.64 6.04
C SER A 311 5.78 -23.32 4.56
N LYS A 312 4.67 -22.68 4.18
CA LYS A 312 4.35 -22.16 2.85
C LYS A 312 4.22 -20.64 2.97
N VAL A 313 5.18 -19.92 2.41
CA VAL A 313 5.35 -18.49 2.70
C VAL A 313 4.93 -17.66 1.49
N LEU A 314 4.08 -16.67 1.70
CA LEU A 314 3.61 -15.70 0.70
C LEU A 314 4.15 -14.30 1.01
N PHE A 315 4.56 -13.57 -0.05
CA PHE A 315 4.98 -12.16 -0.05
C PHE A 315 4.16 -11.35 -1.04
#